data_f52e9fa6c9a12e5a6cb16b8e65cae5ed
#
_entry.id   f52e9fa6c9a12e5a6cb16b8e65cae5ed
#
_cell.length_a   1.000
_cell.length_b   1.000
_cell.length_c   1.000
_cell.angle_alpha   90.00
_cell.angle_beta   90.00
_cell.angle_gamma   90.00
#
_symmetry.space_group_name_H-M   'P 1'
#
loop_
_entity.id
_entity.type
_entity.pdbx_description
1 polymer ?
#
loop_
_entity_poly.entity_id
_entity_poly.type
_entity_poly.pdbx_seq_one_letter_code
_entity_poly.pdbx_strand_id
1 'polypeptide(L)'
;MKAAIIKEKNTPIVIEQIANPEPSLKEVVVDVQFAGLNHRDVWILKGQYAGIQYPMVVGSDLAGTYLGKKVIVNPAFNWGNIQTHQSNHFEILGLPKYGALAEKVKVPESSIHPLPEHLKPEEGASLPLAGLTAYRALISRGQAVKGEKVLITGIGGGVALFAMQFALALGLEVYVSSSDENKIQKAVSLGAKAGVNYKNEEWEKDFVKNFGGVDLVIDGAAGDGFGKLVKICNPAARIVIYGGTNGMITQLIPQQIFWKQISILGSTMGSETDFKNMLTLVEKHQIHPVIDQIFPFDEVNEAFNRMSSGKQFGKIVLGIAP
;
A
#
# COMPACT_ATOMS: atom_id res chain seq x y z
N MET A 1 -1.75 -28.25 4.50
CA MET A 1 -0.92 -27.07 4.71
C MET A 1 -1.39 -26.29 5.93
N LYS A 2 -0.49 -25.60 6.63
CA LYS A 2 -0.87 -24.65 7.68
C LYS A 2 -1.39 -23.36 7.07
N ALA A 3 -2.43 -22.77 7.68
CA ALA A 3 -2.99 -21.50 7.28
C ALA A 3 -3.51 -20.71 8.49
N ALA A 4 -3.41 -19.40 8.45
CA ALA A 4 -3.95 -18.49 9.44
C ALA A 4 -5.40 -18.11 9.06
N ILE A 5 -6.36 -18.57 9.85
CA ILE A 5 -7.78 -18.52 9.54
C ILE A 5 -8.48 -17.50 10.44
N ILE A 6 -9.22 -16.59 9.80
CA ILE A 6 -10.23 -15.77 10.47
C ILE A 6 -11.56 -16.53 10.41
N LYS A 7 -12.03 -17.00 11.56
CA LYS A 7 -13.30 -17.76 11.66
C LYS A 7 -14.51 -16.85 11.66
N GLU A 8 -14.39 -15.71 12.33
CA GLU A 8 -15.45 -14.70 12.46
C GLU A 8 -14.81 -13.32 12.65
N LYS A 9 -15.59 -12.26 12.44
CA LYS A 9 -15.14 -10.89 12.69
C LYS A 9 -14.74 -10.69 14.16
N ASN A 10 -13.66 -9.93 14.37
CA ASN A 10 -13.15 -9.58 15.70
C ASN A 10 -12.75 -10.78 16.59
N THR A 11 -12.53 -11.96 16.02
CA THR A 11 -11.98 -13.11 16.75
C THR A 11 -10.48 -13.23 16.52
N PRO A 12 -9.73 -13.84 17.46
CA PRO A 12 -8.33 -14.16 17.22
C PRO A 12 -8.16 -15.05 15.99
N ILE A 13 -7.10 -14.80 15.24
CA ILE A 13 -6.70 -15.62 14.10
C ILE A 13 -6.14 -16.93 14.64
N VAL A 14 -6.56 -18.05 14.07
CA VAL A 14 -6.10 -19.38 14.44
C VAL A 14 -5.30 -20.02 13.32
N ILE A 15 -4.21 -20.70 13.66
CA ILE A 15 -3.43 -21.47 12.69
C ILE A 15 -3.94 -22.91 12.70
N GLU A 16 -4.40 -23.38 11.55
CA GLU A 16 -4.95 -24.72 11.37
C GLU A 16 -4.35 -25.44 10.16
N GLN A 17 -4.46 -26.74 10.18
CA GLN A 17 -4.17 -27.59 9.00
C GLN A 17 -5.41 -27.61 8.10
N ILE A 18 -5.24 -27.23 6.86
CA ILE A 18 -6.28 -27.30 5.82
C ILE A 18 -5.75 -28.07 4.59
N ALA A 19 -6.67 -28.44 3.70
CA ALA A 19 -6.30 -29.06 2.43
C ALA A 19 -5.40 -28.13 1.59
N ASN A 20 -4.48 -28.68 0.82
CA ASN A 20 -3.73 -27.89 -0.15
C ASN A 20 -4.67 -27.36 -1.23
N PRO A 21 -4.42 -26.17 -1.77
CA PRO A 21 -5.21 -25.66 -2.88
C PRO A 21 -4.94 -26.47 -4.15
N GLU A 22 -6.01 -26.84 -4.85
CA GLU A 22 -5.92 -27.48 -6.16
C GLU A 22 -6.05 -26.41 -7.25
N PRO A 23 -5.06 -26.24 -8.14
CA PRO A 23 -5.12 -25.27 -9.20
C PRO A 23 -6.11 -25.70 -10.29
N SER A 24 -6.90 -24.79 -10.81
CA SER A 24 -7.70 -24.95 -12.02
C SER A 24 -6.88 -24.54 -13.26
N LEU A 25 -7.49 -24.63 -14.44
CA LEU A 25 -6.85 -24.21 -15.69
C LEU A 25 -6.35 -22.74 -15.58
N LYS A 26 -5.08 -22.51 -15.93
CA LYS A 26 -4.38 -21.20 -15.83
C LYS A 26 -4.11 -20.70 -14.40
N GLU A 27 -4.34 -21.52 -13.41
CA GLU A 27 -3.90 -21.25 -12.04
C GLU A 27 -2.70 -22.14 -11.69
N VAL A 28 -1.90 -21.66 -10.75
CA VAL A 28 -0.75 -22.39 -10.21
C VAL A 28 -0.70 -22.23 -8.70
N VAL A 29 0.05 -23.13 -8.05
CA VAL A 29 0.26 -23.06 -6.61
C VAL A 29 1.67 -22.54 -6.35
N VAL A 30 1.77 -21.51 -5.52
CA VAL A 30 3.02 -20.93 -5.03
C VAL A 30 3.26 -21.39 -3.60
N ASP A 31 4.46 -21.87 -3.31
CA ASP A 31 4.93 -22.14 -1.96
C ASP A 31 5.35 -20.81 -1.32
N VAL A 32 4.65 -20.41 -0.25
CA VAL A 32 4.84 -19.10 0.39
C VAL A 32 5.95 -19.18 1.43
N GLN A 33 6.96 -18.33 1.31
CA GLN A 33 8.02 -18.18 2.31
C GLN A 33 7.73 -17.03 3.27
N PHE A 34 7.32 -15.88 2.72
CA PHE A 34 6.96 -14.69 3.49
C PHE A 34 5.67 -14.09 2.96
N ALA A 35 4.87 -13.51 3.85
CA ALA A 35 3.67 -12.76 3.51
C ALA A 35 3.68 -11.37 4.16
N GLY A 36 3.28 -10.34 3.41
CA GLY A 36 3.22 -8.96 3.88
C GLY A 36 1.81 -8.57 4.31
N LEU A 37 1.67 -7.95 5.48
CA LEU A 37 0.38 -7.41 5.94
C LEU A 37 0.06 -6.06 5.29
N ASN A 38 -1.22 -5.84 5.06
CA ASN A 38 -1.80 -4.59 4.59
C ASN A 38 -2.94 -4.13 5.50
N HIS A 39 -3.20 -2.83 5.55
CA HIS A 39 -4.24 -2.28 6.43
C HIS A 39 -5.63 -2.86 6.15
N ARG A 40 -5.91 -3.27 4.90
CA ARG A 40 -7.14 -3.97 4.52
C ARG A 40 -7.33 -5.28 5.29
N ASP A 41 -6.27 -5.99 5.64
CA ASP A 41 -6.36 -7.26 6.37
C ASP A 41 -6.92 -7.05 7.78
N VAL A 42 -6.54 -5.93 8.42
CA VAL A 42 -7.12 -5.50 9.70
C VAL A 42 -8.59 -5.12 9.56
N TRP A 43 -8.98 -4.43 8.48
CA TRP A 43 -10.39 -4.12 8.23
C TRP A 43 -11.23 -5.36 7.93
N ILE A 44 -10.67 -6.33 7.22
CA ILE A 44 -11.31 -7.64 7.00
C ILE A 44 -11.52 -8.34 8.34
N LEU A 45 -10.51 -8.41 9.20
CA LEU A 45 -10.64 -8.99 10.56
C LEU A 45 -11.75 -8.30 11.38
N LYS A 46 -11.89 -6.98 11.22
CA LYS A 46 -12.95 -6.18 11.89
C LYS A 46 -14.33 -6.27 11.21
N GLY A 47 -14.44 -6.99 10.09
CA GLY A 47 -15.70 -7.07 9.33
C GLY A 47 -16.08 -5.77 8.63
N GLN A 48 -15.10 -4.89 8.36
CA GLN A 48 -15.29 -3.55 7.78
C GLN A 48 -14.91 -3.49 6.29
N TYR A 49 -14.95 -4.62 5.60
CA TYR A 49 -14.62 -4.69 4.17
C TYR A 49 -15.75 -5.38 3.41
N ALA A 50 -16.01 -4.96 2.16
CA ALA A 50 -17.07 -5.57 1.36
C ALA A 50 -16.69 -6.96 0.86
N GLY A 51 -17.67 -7.87 0.74
CA GLY A 51 -17.49 -9.19 0.14
C GLY A 51 -16.82 -10.24 1.04
N ILE A 52 -16.70 -9.99 2.34
CA ILE A 52 -16.11 -10.94 3.30
C ILE A 52 -16.99 -12.19 3.42
N GLN A 53 -16.35 -13.36 3.39
CA GLN A 53 -16.99 -14.66 3.67
C GLN A 53 -16.10 -15.44 4.64
N TYR A 54 -16.59 -15.60 5.87
CA TYR A 54 -15.91 -16.40 6.90
C TYR A 54 -16.33 -17.87 6.83
N PRO A 55 -15.45 -18.86 7.17
CA PRO A 55 -14.03 -18.68 7.51
C PRO A 55 -13.18 -18.38 6.29
N MET A 56 -12.07 -17.64 6.48
CA MET A 56 -11.19 -17.29 5.37
C MET A 56 -9.73 -17.13 5.81
N VAL A 57 -8.82 -17.23 4.87
CA VAL A 57 -7.41 -16.86 5.00
C VAL A 57 -7.18 -15.55 4.27
N VAL A 58 -6.72 -14.51 4.97
CA VAL A 58 -6.40 -13.21 4.38
C VAL A 58 -4.95 -13.13 3.90
N GLY A 59 -4.54 -11.98 3.46
CA GLY A 59 -3.20 -11.69 2.96
C GLY A 59 -3.19 -11.55 1.45
N SER A 60 -2.58 -10.46 0.98
CA SER A 60 -2.52 -10.13 -0.45
C SER A 60 -1.10 -10.15 -0.99
N ASP A 61 -0.10 -10.00 -0.11
CA ASP A 61 1.30 -9.89 -0.48
C ASP A 61 2.06 -11.15 -0.09
N LEU A 62 2.88 -11.65 -1.01
CA LEU A 62 3.77 -12.78 -0.74
C LEU A 62 5.05 -12.72 -1.56
N ALA A 63 6.07 -13.36 -1.01
CA ALA A 63 7.20 -13.89 -1.77
C ALA A 63 7.34 -15.38 -1.45
N GLY A 64 7.71 -16.16 -2.45
CA GLY A 64 7.80 -17.60 -2.30
C GLY A 64 8.50 -18.26 -3.48
N THR A 65 8.18 -19.53 -3.73
CA THR A 65 8.77 -20.29 -4.83
C THR A 65 7.71 -20.90 -5.73
N TYR A 66 7.97 -20.85 -7.03
CA TYR A 66 7.22 -21.55 -8.06
C TYR A 66 8.21 -22.23 -9.01
N LEU A 67 8.09 -23.54 -9.20
CA LEU A 67 9.02 -24.35 -10.01
C LEU A 67 10.50 -24.10 -9.67
N GLY A 68 10.81 -23.98 -8.38
CA GLY A 68 12.17 -23.74 -7.88
C GLY A 68 12.72 -22.31 -8.07
N LYS A 69 11.92 -21.38 -8.63
CA LYS A 69 12.30 -19.98 -8.83
C LYS A 69 11.67 -19.09 -7.74
N LYS A 70 12.41 -18.09 -7.27
CA LYS A 70 11.90 -17.07 -6.34
C LYS A 70 10.94 -16.14 -7.07
N VAL A 71 9.75 -15.98 -6.53
CA VAL A 71 8.67 -15.19 -7.14
C VAL A 71 7.97 -14.28 -6.13
N ILE A 72 7.36 -13.23 -6.66
CA ILE A 72 6.32 -12.42 -6.01
C ILE A 72 5.06 -12.46 -6.87
N VAL A 73 3.93 -12.08 -6.30
CA VAL A 73 2.63 -12.13 -6.99
C VAL A 73 2.02 -10.75 -7.07
N ASN A 74 1.60 -10.34 -8.27
CA ASN A 74 0.71 -9.19 -8.42
C ASN A 74 -0.65 -9.54 -7.79
N PRO A 75 -1.08 -8.89 -6.69
CA PRO A 75 -2.33 -9.25 -6.02
C PRO A 75 -3.58 -8.75 -6.72
N ALA A 76 -3.45 -7.95 -7.77
CA ALA A 76 -4.55 -7.32 -8.51
C ALA A 76 -4.95 -8.19 -9.71
N PHE A 77 -5.98 -9.04 -9.53
CA PHE A 77 -6.43 -9.96 -10.57
C PHE A 77 -7.56 -9.37 -11.41
N ASN A 78 -7.63 -9.77 -12.67
CA ASN A 78 -8.74 -9.43 -13.59
C ASN A 78 -8.95 -7.90 -13.76
N TRP A 79 -7.87 -7.13 -13.74
CA TRP A 79 -7.97 -5.67 -13.98
C TRP A 79 -8.71 -5.33 -15.27
N GLY A 80 -8.48 -6.09 -16.32
CA GLY A 80 -9.05 -5.85 -17.65
C GLY A 80 -8.11 -5.07 -18.57
N ASN A 81 -8.61 -4.78 -19.77
CA ASN A 81 -7.79 -4.14 -20.83
C ASN A 81 -7.71 -2.61 -20.70
N ILE A 82 -8.60 -2.00 -19.94
CA ILE A 82 -8.66 -0.54 -19.77
C ILE A 82 -7.74 -0.12 -18.65
N GLN A 83 -6.70 0.68 -18.97
CA GLN A 83 -5.69 1.08 -17.97
C GLN A 83 -6.20 2.14 -16.98
N THR A 84 -7.22 2.92 -17.34
CA THR A 84 -7.72 4.02 -16.51
C THR A 84 -8.50 3.55 -15.28
N HIS A 85 -9.12 2.37 -15.32
CA HIS A 85 -9.90 1.77 -14.23
C HIS A 85 -9.96 0.25 -14.34
N GLN A 86 -10.30 -0.39 -13.23
CA GLN A 86 -10.46 -1.84 -13.14
C GLN A 86 -11.79 -2.31 -13.77
N SER A 87 -11.82 -3.58 -14.17
CA SER A 87 -13.03 -4.25 -14.66
C SER A 87 -14.01 -4.57 -13.52
N ASN A 88 -15.23 -4.95 -13.87
CA ASN A 88 -16.24 -5.44 -12.91
C ASN A 88 -15.88 -6.82 -12.30
N HIS A 89 -14.89 -7.52 -12.87
CA HIS A 89 -14.39 -8.80 -12.38
C HIS A 89 -13.09 -8.67 -11.59
N PHE A 90 -12.70 -7.44 -11.27
CA PHE A 90 -11.50 -7.15 -10.51
C PHE A 90 -11.54 -7.78 -9.12
N GLU A 91 -10.49 -8.50 -8.78
CA GLU A 91 -10.32 -9.15 -7.48
C GLU A 91 -8.95 -8.80 -6.89
N ILE A 92 -8.86 -8.82 -5.56
CA ILE A 92 -7.59 -8.69 -4.84
C ILE A 92 -7.36 -10.00 -4.07
N LEU A 93 -6.16 -10.58 -4.19
CA LEU A 93 -5.78 -11.78 -3.44
C LEU A 93 -6.15 -11.66 -1.95
N GLY A 94 -6.71 -12.72 -1.38
CA GLY A 94 -7.19 -12.75 0.01
C GLY A 94 -8.63 -12.27 0.19
N LEU A 95 -9.36 -11.93 -0.93
CA LEU A 95 -10.80 -11.65 -0.90
C LEU A 95 -11.36 -11.69 -2.33
N PRO A 96 -12.43 -12.40 -2.61
CA PRO A 96 -13.25 -13.25 -1.72
C PRO A 96 -12.63 -14.63 -1.43
N LYS A 97 -11.49 -14.94 -2.03
CA LYS A 97 -10.79 -16.23 -1.94
C LYS A 97 -9.69 -16.20 -0.88
N TYR A 98 -9.19 -17.37 -0.53
CA TYR A 98 -8.06 -17.53 0.38
C TYR A 98 -6.81 -16.83 -0.14
N GLY A 99 -6.10 -16.18 0.79
CA GLY A 99 -4.91 -15.35 0.53
C GLY A 99 -3.60 -15.94 1.00
N ALA A 100 -2.64 -15.07 1.17
CA ALA A 100 -1.21 -15.38 1.32
C ALA A 100 -0.79 -15.83 2.74
N LEU A 101 -1.65 -15.71 3.77
CA LEU A 101 -1.30 -16.16 5.12
C LEU A 101 -1.47 -17.69 5.26
N ALA A 102 -0.81 -18.45 4.38
CA ALA A 102 -0.79 -19.90 4.35
C ALA A 102 0.50 -20.39 3.69
N GLU A 103 0.91 -21.64 3.96
CA GLU A 103 2.11 -22.23 3.35
C GLU A 103 2.04 -22.34 1.82
N LYS A 104 0.83 -22.42 1.25
CA LYS A 104 0.60 -22.46 -0.19
C LYS A 104 -0.58 -21.58 -0.58
N VAL A 105 -0.48 -20.94 -1.74
CA VAL A 105 -1.56 -20.13 -2.29
C VAL A 105 -1.75 -20.42 -3.78
N LYS A 106 -2.99 -20.46 -4.19
CA LYS A 106 -3.37 -20.61 -5.60
C LYS A 106 -3.61 -19.24 -6.23
N VAL A 107 -2.95 -18.97 -7.34
CA VAL A 107 -3.01 -17.69 -8.07
C VAL A 107 -3.07 -17.91 -9.57
N PRO A 108 -3.57 -16.96 -10.37
CA PRO A 108 -3.40 -16.99 -11.82
C PRO A 108 -1.92 -17.03 -12.19
N GLU A 109 -1.52 -17.89 -13.12
CA GLU A 109 -0.12 -18.00 -13.56
C GLU A 109 0.41 -16.67 -14.11
N SER A 110 -0.45 -15.87 -14.76
CA SER A 110 -0.11 -14.55 -15.30
C SER A 110 0.21 -13.49 -14.24
N SER A 111 -0.12 -13.73 -12.98
CA SER A 111 0.16 -12.81 -11.87
C SER A 111 1.52 -13.04 -11.20
N ILE A 112 2.26 -14.09 -11.62
CA ILE A 112 3.56 -14.41 -11.06
C ILE A 112 4.65 -13.58 -11.75
N HIS A 113 5.52 -12.99 -10.94
CA HIS A 113 6.70 -12.24 -11.39
C HIS A 113 7.96 -12.74 -10.69
N PRO A 114 9.10 -12.71 -11.35
CA PRO A 114 10.38 -12.95 -10.67
C PRO A 114 10.56 -11.96 -9.50
N LEU A 115 11.10 -12.45 -8.38
CA LEU A 115 11.59 -11.57 -7.31
C LEU A 115 12.76 -10.76 -7.85
N PRO A 116 12.77 -9.41 -7.76
CA PRO A 116 13.92 -8.60 -8.13
C PRO A 116 15.20 -9.08 -7.43
N GLU A 117 16.29 -9.24 -8.19
CA GLU A 117 17.52 -9.92 -7.71
C GLU A 117 18.16 -9.26 -6.49
N HIS A 118 18.02 -7.94 -6.34
CA HIS A 118 18.57 -7.19 -5.20
C HIS A 118 17.74 -7.33 -3.93
N LEU A 119 16.49 -7.85 -4.02
CA LEU A 119 15.60 -7.97 -2.87
C LEU A 119 15.72 -9.36 -2.21
N LYS A 120 15.66 -9.33 -0.88
CA LYS A 120 15.45 -10.55 -0.10
C LYS A 120 13.97 -10.97 -0.16
N PRO A 121 13.65 -12.25 0.12
CA PRO A 121 12.25 -12.71 0.09
C PRO A 121 11.31 -11.92 0.99
N GLU A 122 11.73 -11.53 2.20
CA GLU A 122 10.94 -10.69 3.12
C GLU A 122 10.68 -9.28 2.57
N GLU A 123 11.62 -8.71 1.83
CA GLU A 123 11.45 -7.44 1.12
C GLU A 123 10.48 -7.63 -0.06
N GLY A 124 10.64 -8.71 -0.81
CA GLY A 124 9.72 -9.08 -1.89
C GLY A 124 8.27 -9.23 -1.43
N ALA A 125 8.04 -9.86 -0.27
CA ALA A 125 6.71 -10.01 0.31
C ALA A 125 6.10 -8.67 0.78
N SER A 126 6.90 -7.64 0.98
CA SER A 126 6.41 -6.35 1.45
C SER A 126 6.01 -5.39 0.33
N LEU A 127 6.42 -5.69 -0.93
CA LEU A 127 6.32 -4.79 -2.08
C LEU A 127 4.94 -4.78 -2.78
N PRO A 128 4.26 -5.92 -3.07
CA PRO A 128 3.26 -6.00 -4.13
C PRO A 128 2.12 -5.01 -4.02
N LEU A 129 1.24 -5.12 -3.01
CA LEU A 129 0.04 -4.27 -2.90
C LEU A 129 0.39 -2.80 -2.63
N ALA A 130 1.26 -2.57 -1.65
CA ALA A 130 1.58 -1.22 -1.21
C ALA A 130 2.41 -0.48 -2.28
N GLY A 131 3.38 -1.15 -2.89
CA GLY A 131 4.16 -0.59 -3.99
C GLY A 131 3.31 -0.30 -5.22
N LEU A 132 2.46 -1.25 -5.64
CA LEU A 132 1.55 -1.07 -6.77
C LEU A 132 0.60 0.12 -6.56
N THR A 133 0.00 0.22 -5.37
CA THR A 133 -0.90 1.33 -5.01
C THR A 133 -0.15 2.67 -5.05
N ALA A 134 1.06 2.71 -4.49
CA ALA A 134 1.90 3.91 -4.50
C ALA A 134 2.30 4.31 -5.92
N TYR A 135 2.75 3.34 -6.74
CA TYR A 135 3.11 3.58 -8.14
C TYR A 135 1.95 4.18 -8.93
N ARG A 136 0.77 3.54 -8.85
CA ARG A 136 -0.40 4.03 -9.56
C ARG A 136 -0.82 5.42 -9.08
N ALA A 137 -0.84 5.65 -7.76
CA ALA A 137 -1.23 6.95 -7.22
C ALA A 137 -0.27 8.06 -7.66
N LEU A 138 1.05 7.83 -7.58
CA LEU A 138 2.05 8.84 -7.90
C LEU A 138 2.21 9.05 -9.41
N ILE A 139 2.31 7.97 -10.17
CA ILE A 139 2.72 8.03 -11.59
C ILE A 139 1.52 7.96 -12.51
N SER A 140 0.71 6.89 -12.47
CA SER A 140 -0.37 6.69 -13.44
C SER A 140 -1.52 7.69 -13.26
N ARG A 141 -1.86 8.03 -12.00
CA ARG A 141 -2.94 8.97 -11.67
C ARG A 141 -2.42 10.37 -11.40
N GLY A 142 -1.37 10.48 -10.59
CA GLY A 142 -0.77 11.74 -10.19
C GLY A 142 0.07 12.39 -11.29
N GLN A 143 0.55 11.62 -12.27
CA GLN A 143 1.39 12.10 -13.37
C GLN A 143 2.56 12.96 -12.85
N ALA A 144 3.23 12.47 -11.81
CA ALA A 144 4.31 13.16 -11.14
C ALA A 144 5.46 13.50 -12.12
N VAL A 145 5.94 14.72 -12.07
CA VAL A 145 7.02 15.23 -12.92
C VAL A 145 8.23 15.61 -12.07
N LYS A 146 9.43 15.30 -12.57
CA LYS A 146 10.69 15.67 -11.91
C LYS A 146 10.72 17.15 -11.52
N GLY A 147 11.10 17.44 -10.28
CA GLY A 147 11.20 18.78 -9.73
C GLY A 147 9.91 19.32 -9.10
N GLU A 148 8.78 18.63 -9.26
CA GLU A 148 7.54 18.99 -8.54
C GLU A 148 7.68 18.75 -7.03
N LYS A 149 6.95 19.55 -6.24
CA LYS A 149 6.77 19.36 -4.80
C LYS A 149 5.60 18.44 -4.53
N VAL A 150 5.86 17.35 -3.81
CA VAL A 150 4.81 16.39 -3.41
C VAL A 150 4.67 16.32 -1.89
N LEU A 151 3.43 16.41 -1.39
CA LEU A 151 3.10 16.04 -0.01
C LEU A 151 2.51 14.63 0.02
N ILE A 152 3.08 13.77 0.87
CA ILE A 152 2.59 12.40 1.09
C ILE A 152 2.04 12.32 2.51
N THR A 153 0.75 12.00 2.64
CA THR A 153 0.09 11.93 3.95
C THR A 153 0.29 10.57 4.62
N GLY A 154 0.26 10.56 5.96
CA GLY A 154 0.29 9.33 6.74
C GLY A 154 1.60 8.57 6.65
N ILE A 155 2.72 9.31 6.68
CA ILE A 155 4.05 8.68 6.61
C ILE A 155 4.27 7.69 7.76
N GLY A 156 4.81 6.54 7.44
CA GLY A 156 4.94 5.37 8.30
C GLY A 156 4.07 4.21 7.84
N GLY A 157 3.02 4.45 7.02
CA GLY A 157 2.29 3.40 6.31
C GLY A 157 3.05 2.91 5.07
N GLY A 158 2.84 1.64 4.69
CA GLY A 158 3.56 1.02 3.56
C GLY A 158 3.40 1.79 2.26
N VAL A 159 2.17 2.16 1.86
CA VAL A 159 1.92 2.91 0.61
C VAL A 159 2.61 4.28 0.64
N ALA A 160 2.53 5.00 1.77
CA ALA A 160 3.16 6.32 1.90
C ALA A 160 4.69 6.24 1.79
N LEU A 161 5.32 5.22 2.39
CA LEU A 161 6.77 5.02 2.28
C LEU A 161 7.20 4.65 0.87
N PHE A 162 6.48 3.78 0.16
CA PHE A 162 6.76 3.52 -1.25
C PHE A 162 6.55 4.75 -2.12
N ALA A 163 5.47 5.52 -1.91
CA ALA A 163 5.25 6.76 -2.64
C ALA A 163 6.41 7.75 -2.43
N MET A 164 6.92 7.85 -1.19
CA MET A 164 8.09 8.66 -0.87
C MET A 164 9.34 8.16 -1.62
N GLN A 165 9.66 6.87 -1.53
CA GLN A 165 10.83 6.29 -2.20
C GLN A 165 10.76 6.45 -3.72
N PHE A 166 9.60 6.22 -4.32
CA PHE A 166 9.39 6.41 -5.77
C PHE A 166 9.52 7.88 -6.16
N ALA A 167 8.93 8.80 -5.39
CA ALA A 167 9.03 10.23 -5.65
C ALA A 167 10.49 10.73 -5.58
N LEU A 168 11.24 10.29 -4.57
CA LEU A 168 12.68 10.60 -4.45
C LEU A 168 13.48 10.05 -5.64
N ALA A 169 13.23 8.80 -6.04
CA ALA A 169 13.89 8.17 -7.19
C ALA A 169 13.61 8.90 -8.50
N LEU A 170 12.43 9.50 -8.63
CA LEU A 170 12.04 10.31 -9.79
C LEU A 170 12.49 11.77 -9.71
N GLY A 171 13.13 12.19 -8.61
CA GLY A 171 13.67 13.54 -8.44
C GLY A 171 12.63 14.59 -8.09
N LEU A 172 11.57 14.22 -7.38
CA LEU A 172 10.62 15.15 -6.78
C LEU A 172 11.16 15.71 -5.47
N GLU A 173 10.68 16.87 -5.05
CA GLU A 173 10.90 17.43 -3.73
C GLU A 173 9.80 16.91 -2.80
N VAL A 174 10.16 16.02 -1.86
CA VAL A 174 9.19 15.24 -1.07
C VAL A 174 8.99 15.84 0.31
N TYR A 175 7.74 16.12 0.63
CA TYR A 175 7.27 16.48 1.96
C TYR A 175 6.34 15.38 2.49
N VAL A 176 6.29 15.23 3.82
CA VAL A 176 5.48 14.19 4.48
C VAL A 176 4.63 14.76 5.59
N SER A 177 3.54 14.06 5.96
CA SER A 177 2.78 14.40 7.17
C SER A 177 2.53 13.18 8.06
N SER A 178 2.56 13.40 9.36
CA SER A 178 2.23 12.41 10.39
C SER A 178 1.66 13.08 11.63
N SER A 179 1.08 12.31 12.55
CA SER A 179 0.81 12.72 13.93
C SER A 179 1.97 12.44 14.89
N ASP A 180 3.03 11.81 14.41
CA ASP A 180 4.17 11.34 15.19
C ASP A 180 5.47 11.93 14.64
N GLU A 181 6.11 12.77 15.46
CA GLU A 181 7.37 13.44 15.11
C GLU A 181 8.50 12.45 14.80
N ASN A 182 8.55 11.31 15.50
CA ASN A 182 9.58 10.29 15.24
C ASN A 182 9.45 9.70 13.83
N LYS A 183 8.20 9.53 13.34
CA LYS A 183 7.96 9.07 11.97
C LYS A 183 8.37 10.12 10.95
N ILE A 184 8.13 11.40 11.25
CA ILE A 184 8.58 12.52 10.40
C ILE A 184 10.10 12.53 10.32
N GLN A 185 10.80 12.46 11.45
CA GLN A 185 12.27 12.49 11.49
C GLN A 185 12.88 11.28 10.75
N LYS A 186 12.30 10.09 10.91
CA LYS A 186 12.70 8.90 10.12
C LYS A 186 12.52 9.12 8.62
N ALA A 187 11.40 9.72 8.18
CA ALA A 187 11.19 10.00 6.76
C ALA A 187 12.20 11.03 6.24
N VAL A 188 12.53 12.05 7.02
CA VAL A 188 13.57 13.04 6.68
C VAL A 188 14.95 12.37 6.56
N SER A 189 15.29 11.46 7.48
CA SER A 189 16.56 10.70 7.38
C SER A 189 16.61 9.78 6.15
N LEU A 190 15.47 9.41 5.59
CA LEU A 190 15.35 8.62 4.35
C LEU A 190 15.25 9.50 3.09
N GLY A 191 15.39 10.83 3.20
CA GLY A 191 15.47 11.73 2.07
C GLY A 191 14.29 12.69 1.87
N ALA A 192 13.24 12.63 2.69
CA ALA A 192 12.20 13.66 2.64
C ALA A 192 12.79 15.01 3.03
N LYS A 193 12.39 16.08 2.33
CA LYS A 193 12.88 17.46 2.54
C LYS A 193 12.51 17.98 3.92
N ALA A 194 11.25 17.74 4.32
CA ALA A 194 10.68 18.10 5.61
C ALA A 194 9.37 17.36 5.85
N GLY A 195 8.84 17.49 7.06
CA GLY A 195 7.51 16.96 7.37
C GLY A 195 6.74 17.89 8.28
N VAL A 196 5.44 17.66 8.37
CA VAL A 196 4.53 18.41 9.23
C VAL A 196 3.73 17.49 10.13
N ASN A 197 3.56 17.92 11.38
CA ASN A 197 2.65 17.25 12.28
C ASN A 197 1.25 17.84 12.08
N TYR A 198 0.35 17.05 11.49
CA TYR A 198 -1.00 17.51 11.18
C TYR A 198 -1.90 17.71 12.41
N LYS A 199 -1.44 17.38 13.61
CA LYS A 199 -2.11 17.72 14.88
C LYS A 199 -1.90 19.16 15.27
N ASN A 200 -0.88 19.84 14.74
CA ASN A 200 -0.71 21.27 14.95
C ASN A 200 -1.84 22.01 14.23
N GLU A 201 -2.50 22.94 14.91
CA GLU A 201 -3.75 23.54 14.45
C GLU A 201 -3.61 24.27 13.11
N GLU A 202 -2.54 25.01 12.92
CA GLU A 202 -2.28 25.85 11.72
C GLU A 202 -1.16 25.30 10.82
N TRP A 203 -0.93 23.99 10.86
CA TRP A 203 0.18 23.37 10.13
C TRP A 203 0.20 23.74 8.63
N GLU A 204 -0.97 23.92 8.02
CA GLU A 204 -1.06 24.27 6.61
C GLU A 204 -0.56 25.69 6.32
N LYS A 205 -0.75 26.64 7.25
CA LYS A 205 -0.23 28.01 7.12
C LYS A 205 1.29 28.03 7.28
N ASP A 206 1.79 27.31 8.29
CA ASP A 206 3.23 27.19 8.54
C ASP A 206 3.92 26.49 7.37
N PHE A 207 3.29 25.47 6.79
CA PHE A 207 3.80 24.78 5.61
C PHE A 207 3.97 25.75 4.44
N VAL A 208 2.93 26.50 4.09
CA VAL A 208 2.98 27.45 2.97
C VAL A 208 4.00 28.55 3.23
N LYS A 209 4.09 29.05 4.45
CA LYS A 209 5.06 30.08 4.84
C LYS A 209 6.51 29.62 4.68
N ASN A 210 6.80 28.36 5.06
CA ASN A 210 8.17 27.86 5.11
C ASN A 210 8.62 27.21 3.79
N PHE A 211 7.71 26.59 3.04
CA PHE A 211 8.02 25.76 1.89
C PHE A 211 7.30 26.18 0.61
N GLY A 212 6.33 27.07 0.70
CA GLY A 212 5.42 27.39 -0.42
C GLY A 212 4.35 26.30 -0.59
N GLY A 213 3.65 26.31 -1.73
CA GLY A 213 2.63 25.31 -2.05
C GLY A 213 3.23 24.02 -2.60
N VAL A 214 2.38 23.00 -2.81
CA VAL A 214 2.72 21.72 -3.44
C VAL A 214 1.98 21.54 -4.76
N ASP A 215 2.58 20.78 -5.68
CA ASP A 215 2.05 20.50 -7.02
C ASP A 215 1.27 19.17 -7.04
N LEU A 216 1.57 18.30 -6.09
CA LEU A 216 0.95 16.97 -5.96
C LEU A 216 0.75 16.62 -4.48
N VAL A 217 -0.39 15.99 -4.19
CA VAL A 217 -0.65 15.36 -2.88
C VAL A 217 -1.00 13.90 -3.12
N ILE A 218 -0.38 12.99 -2.36
CA ILE A 218 -0.71 11.57 -2.33
C ILE A 218 -1.35 11.29 -0.96
N ASP A 219 -2.65 11.03 -0.96
CA ASP A 219 -3.45 10.97 0.26
C ASP A 219 -4.10 9.61 0.51
N GLY A 220 -3.79 9.02 1.66
CA GLY A 220 -4.41 7.79 2.16
C GLY A 220 -5.38 8.01 3.32
N ALA A 221 -5.53 9.25 3.79
CA ALA A 221 -6.24 9.58 5.01
C ALA A 221 -7.68 10.04 4.78
N ALA A 222 -7.89 10.95 3.82
CA ALA A 222 -9.16 11.66 3.64
C ALA A 222 -9.61 12.39 4.94
N GLY A 223 -10.89 12.31 5.31
CA GLY A 223 -11.43 12.85 6.55
C GLY A 223 -11.50 14.37 6.61
N ASP A 224 -11.74 14.92 7.82
CA ASP A 224 -11.93 16.36 8.07
C ASP A 224 -10.70 17.20 7.73
N GLY A 225 -9.50 16.62 7.77
CA GLY A 225 -8.25 17.32 7.44
C GLY A 225 -8.05 17.61 5.96
N PHE A 226 -8.87 17.02 5.08
CA PHE A 226 -8.68 17.08 3.61
C PHE A 226 -8.73 18.53 3.08
N GLY A 227 -9.58 19.38 3.62
CA GLY A 227 -9.66 20.79 3.24
C GLY A 227 -8.34 21.55 3.45
N LYS A 228 -7.50 21.16 4.42
CA LYS A 228 -6.17 21.73 4.62
C LYS A 228 -5.20 21.36 3.50
N LEU A 229 -5.35 20.14 2.91
CA LEU A 229 -4.57 19.74 1.75
C LEU A 229 -4.86 20.62 0.53
N VAL A 230 -6.13 20.99 0.31
CA VAL A 230 -6.52 21.91 -0.77
C VAL A 230 -5.89 23.31 -0.58
N LYS A 231 -5.79 23.77 0.66
CA LYS A 231 -5.20 25.10 0.97
C LYS A 231 -3.73 25.20 0.56
N ILE A 232 -2.95 24.14 0.80
CA ILE A 232 -1.50 24.14 0.50
C ILE A 232 -1.18 23.86 -0.97
N CYS A 233 -2.16 23.50 -1.80
CA CYS A 233 -1.95 23.25 -3.21
C CYS A 233 -1.61 24.51 -4.00
N ASN A 234 -0.66 24.41 -4.92
CA ASN A 234 -0.41 25.37 -5.99
C ASN A 234 -1.57 25.40 -7.00
N PRO A 235 -1.71 26.43 -7.85
CA PRO A 235 -2.57 26.35 -9.03
C PRO A 235 -2.25 25.15 -9.91
N ALA A 236 -3.29 24.50 -10.46
CA ALA A 236 -3.24 23.28 -11.25
C ALA A 236 -2.69 22.03 -10.53
N ALA A 237 -2.58 22.06 -9.21
CA ALA A 237 -2.15 20.91 -8.42
C ALA A 237 -3.12 19.73 -8.53
N ARG A 238 -2.61 18.54 -8.22
CA ARG A 238 -3.36 17.29 -8.20
C ARG A 238 -3.36 16.69 -6.80
N ILE A 239 -4.54 16.25 -6.32
CA ILE A 239 -4.67 15.48 -5.09
C ILE A 239 -5.15 14.08 -5.47
N VAL A 240 -4.34 13.07 -5.20
CA VAL A 240 -4.67 11.67 -5.48
C VAL A 240 -5.04 10.96 -4.20
N ILE A 241 -6.29 10.50 -4.11
CA ILE A 241 -6.83 9.76 -2.95
C ILE A 241 -6.77 8.27 -3.26
N TYR A 242 -6.03 7.50 -2.45
CA TYR A 242 -5.96 6.04 -2.55
C TYR A 242 -6.54 5.31 -1.32
N GLY A 243 -6.95 6.05 -0.30
CA GLY A 243 -7.50 5.49 0.94
C GLY A 243 -8.36 6.52 1.68
N GLY A 244 -8.99 6.06 2.78
CA GLY A 244 -9.88 6.89 3.59
C GLY A 244 -9.83 6.49 5.06
N THR A 245 -8.64 6.37 5.65
CA THR A 245 -8.47 5.90 7.04
C THR A 245 -9.11 6.80 8.08
N ASN A 246 -9.27 8.09 7.78
CA ASN A 246 -9.91 9.07 8.66
C ASN A 246 -11.38 9.34 8.30
N GLY A 247 -11.97 8.51 7.42
CA GLY A 247 -13.39 8.59 7.08
C GLY A 247 -13.75 9.62 6.01
N MET A 248 -14.98 10.12 6.07
CA MET A 248 -15.56 10.99 5.04
C MET A 248 -14.90 12.37 5.00
N ILE A 249 -14.79 12.94 3.81
CA ILE A 249 -14.40 14.33 3.59
C ILE A 249 -15.63 15.21 3.86
N THR A 250 -15.60 16.00 4.93
CA THR A 250 -16.77 16.78 5.38
C THR A 250 -16.71 18.27 5.02
N GLN A 251 -15.51 18.82 4.83
CA GLN A 251 -15.32 20.25 4.59
C GLN A 251 -14.49 20.47 3.34
N LEU A 252 -15.17 20.77 2.25
CA LEU A 252 -14.53 21.10 0.99
C LEU A 252 -15.14 22.40 0.45
N ILE A 253 -14.30 23.41 0.23
CA ILE A 253 -14.72 24.72 -0.25
C ILE A 253 -14.51 24.77 -1.78
N PRO A 254 -15.59 24.74 -2.60
CA PRO A 254 -15.47 24.68 -4.06
C PRO A 254 -14.62 25.80 -4.66
N GLN A 255 -14.70 27.02 -4.06
CA GLN A 255 -13.93 28.19 -4.51
C GLN A 255 -12.43 27.93 -4.46
N GLN A 256 -11.93 27.25 -3.45
CA GLN A 256 -10.50 26.91 -3.35
C GLN A 256 -10.05 25.93 -4.44
N ILE A 257 -10.96 25.09 -4.93
CA ILE A 257 -10.69 24.13 -5.98
C ILE A 257 -10.71 24.79 -7.35
N PHE A 258 -11.83 25.47 -7.70
CA PHE A 258 -11.96 25.99 -9.05
C PHE A 258 -11.06 27.21 -9.32
N TRP A 259 -10.83 28.09 -8.34
CA TRP A 259 -9.91 29.22 -8.52
C TRP A 259 -8.47 28.78 -8.77
N LYS A 260 -8.03 27.70 -8.11
CA LYS A 260 -6.70 27.13 -8.32
C LYS A 260 -6.69 26.05 -9.42
N GLN A 261 -7.83 25.67 -10.00
CA GLN A 261 -7.97 24.62 -10.99
C GLN A 261 -7.39 23.27 -10.52
N ILE A 262 -7.63 22.92 -9.23
CA ILE A 262 -7.11 21.70 -8.61
C ILE A 262 -7.88 20.50 -9.13
N SER A 263 -7.17 19.42 -9.47
CA SER A 263 -7.73 18.11 -9.80
C SER A 263 -7.74 17.21 -8.58
N ILE A 264 -8.90 16.64 -8.23
CA ILE A 264 -9.04 15.61 -7.20
C ILE A 264 -9.30 14.28 -7.89
N LEU A 265 -8.40 13.32 -7.70
CA LEU A 265 -8.33 12.07 -8.45
C LEU A 265 -8.42 10.86 -7.52
N GLY A 266 -9.29 9.90 -7.82
CA GLY A 266 -9.31 8.61 -7.16
C GLY A 266 -8.26 7.66 -7.73
N SER A 267 -7.69 6.80 -6.88
CA SER A 267 -6.77 5.72 -7.25
C SER A 267 -7.05 4.48 -6.42
N THR A 268 -6.91 3.30 -7.01
CA THR A 268 -6.98 2.03 -6.28
C THR A 268 -6.03 1.03 -6.90
N MET A 269 -5.31 0.28 -6.06
CA MET A 269 -4.41 -0.79 -6.53
C MET A 269 -3.59 -0.40 -7.75
N GLY A 270 -3.62 -1.21 -8.82
CA GLY A 270 -3.03 -0.94 -10.13
C GLY A 270 -3.23 -2.09 -11.09
N SER A 271 -2.99 -1.82 -12.37
CA SER A 271 -3.05 -2.81 -13.44
C SER A 271 -1.80 -3.68 -13.49
N GLU A 272 -1.83 -4.72 -14.31
CA GLU A 272 -0.64 -5.53 -14.62
C GLU A 272 0.48 -4.69 -15.25
N THR A 273 0.13 -3.71 -16.07
CA THR A 273 1.09 -2.75 -16.64
C THR A 273 1.72 -1.88 -15.55
N ASP A 274 0.91 -1.39 -14.60
CA ASP A 274 1.43 -0.63 -13.46
C ASP A 274 2.40 -1.48 -12.63
N PHE A 275 2.08 -2.78 -12.41
CA PHE A 275 2.91 -3.68 -11.63
C PHE A 275 4.27 -3.91 -12.30
N LYS A 276 4.30 -4.21 -13.59
CA LYS A 276 5.55 -4.40 -14.35
C LYS A 276 6.41 -3.13 -14.35
N ASN A 277 5.80 -1.99 -14.58
CA ASN A 277 6.51 -0.71 -14.58
C ASN A 277 7.02 -0.34 -13.17
N MET A 278 6.27 -0.68 -12.12
CA MET A 278 6.73 -0.56 -10.73
C MET A 278 7.98 -1.41 -10.48
N LEU A 279 7.98 -2.68 -10.91
CA LEU A 279 9.14 -3.56 -10.76
C LEU A 279 10.35 -3.00 -11.51
N THR A 280 10.16 -2.51 -12.73
CA THR A 280 11.22 -1.84 -13.49
C THR A 280 11.80 -0.63 -12.73
N LEU A 281 10.95 0.18 -12.10
CA LEU A 281 11.38 1.32 -11.28
C LEU A 281 12.18 0.85 -10.05
N VAL A 282 11.68 -0.17 -9.36
CA VAL A 282 12.31 -0.76 -8.16
C VAL A 282 13.70 -1.32 -8.50
N GLU A 283 13.83 -2.07 -9.58
CA GLU A 283 15.10 -2.63 -10.05
C GLU A 283 16.07 -1.53 -10.50
N LYS A 284 15.62 -0.59 -11.34
CA LYS A 284 16.44 0.49 -11.87
C LYS A 284 17.07 1.34 -10.78
N HIS A 285 16.33 1.64 -9.73
CA HIS A 285 16.77 2.51 -8.64
C HIS A 285 17.20 1.75 -7.39
N GLN A 286 17.25 0.41 -7.45
CA GLN A 286 17.66 -0.47 -6.34
C GLN A 286 16.89 -0.13 -5.04
N ILE A 287 15.55 0.03 -5.17
CA ILE A 287 14.71 0.44 -4.05
C ILE A 287 14.49 -0.74 -3.11
N HIS A 288 14.82 -0.56 -1.82
CA HIS A 288 14.56 -1.52 -0.76
C HIS A 288 13.33 -1.09 0.04
N PRO A 289 12.33 -1.97 0.20
CA PRO A 289 11.17 -1.70 1.06
C PRO A 289 11.58 -1.44 2.51
N VAL A 290 10.93 -0.47 3.15
CA VAL A 290 11.11 -0.27 4.59
C VAL A 290 10.27 -1.30 5.34
N ILE A 291 10.93 -2.24 6.02
CA ILE A 291 10.29 -3.24 6.89
C ILE A 291 10.35 -2.74 8.33
N ASP A 292 9.20 -2.71 8.98
CA ASP A 292 9.08 -2.36 10.40
C ASP A 292 9.48 -3.54 11.28
N GLN A 293 8.89 -4.71 11.03
CA GLN A 293 9.16 -5.92 11.79
C GLN A 293 8.76 -7.18 11.00
N ILE A 294 9.55 -8.24 11.19
CA ILE A 294 9.24 -9.59 10.72
C ILE A 294 8.79 -10.41 11.92
N PHE A 295 7.62 -11.02 11.84
CA PHE A 295 7.06 -11.90 12.87
C PHE A 295 7.14 -13.36 12.40
N PRO A 296 7.36 -14.32 13.29
CA PRO A 296 7.13 -15.73 12.99
C PRO A 296 5.62 -15.97 12.75
N PHE A 297 5.29 -17.04 12.02
CA PHE A 297 3.90 -17.30 11.61
C PHE A 297 2.94 -17.49 12.79
N ASP A 298 3.40 -18.11 13.87
CA ASP A 298 2.63 -18.33 15.09
C ASP A 298 2.32 -17.04 15.89
N GLU A 299 3.03 -15.95 15.60
CA GLU A 299 2.78 -14.61 16.16
C GLU A 299 1.87 -13.74 15.26
N VAL A 300 1.02 -14.35 14.43
CA VAL A 300 0.14 -13.62 13.48
C VAL A 300 -0.76 -12.59 14.19
N ASN A 301 -1.27 -12.91 15.39
CA ASN A 301 -2.12 -11.98 16.15
C ASN A 301 -1.36 -10.75 16.63
N GLU A 302 -0.10 -10.90 17.05
CA GLU A 302 0.79 -9.81 17.45
C GLU A 302 1.09 -8.89 16.26
N ALA A 303 1.32 -9.46 15.07
CA ALA A 303 1.52 -8.71 13.83
C ALA A 303 0.28 -7.86 13.48
N PHE A 304 -0.93 -8.42 13.59
CA PHE A 304 -2.18 -7.69 13.38
C PHE A 304 -2.41 -6.61 14.44
N ASN A 305 -2.11 -6.89 15.72
CA ASN A 305 -2.20 -5.92 16.80
C ASN A 305 -1.25 -4.74 16.58
N ARG A 306 0.00 -5.02 16.14
CA ARG A 306 0.97 -3.97 15.81
C ARG A 306 0.45 -3.07 14.69
N MET A 307 -0.12 -3.63 13.63
CA MET A 307 -0.70 -2.85 12.54
C MET A 307 -1.92 -2.04 12.99
N SER A 308 -2.81 -2.66 13.77
CA SER A 308 -4.01 -1.98 14.30
C SER A 308 -3.68 -0.81 15.21
N SER A 309 -2.56 -0.88 15.95
CA SER A 309 -2.12 0.19 16.86
C SER A 309 -1.52 1.40 16.12
N GLY A 310 -1.25 1.28 14.81
CA GLY A 310 -0.65 2.35 14.01
C GLY A 310 0.80 2.72 14.40
N LYS A 311 1.47 1.90 15.21
CA LYS A 311 2.83 2.17 15.71
C LYS A 311 3.94 1.85 14.72
N GLN A 312 3.64 1.10 13.67
CA GLN A 312 4.62 0.67 12.66
C GLN A 312 5.19 1.87 11.88
N PHE A 313 6.43 1.71 11.42
CA PHE A 313 7.05 2.54 10.40
C PHE A 313 7.61 1.63 9.30
N GLY A 314 6.78 1.31 8.34
CA GLY A 314 7.10 0.35 7.28
C GLY A 314 6.08 -0.78 7.17
N LYS A 315 6.48 -1.81 6.43
CA LYS A 315 5.70 -3.03 6.24
C LYS A 315 5.94 -4.02 7.37
N ILE A 316 4.89 -4.69 7.78
CA ILE A 316 4.94 -5.84 8.69
C ILE A 316 4.92 -7.10 7.83
N VAL A 317 5.83 -8.01 8.10
CA VAL A 317 6.00 -9.26 7.34
C VAL A 317 5.87 -10.46 8.28
N LEU A 318 5.31 -11.55 7.79
CA LEU A 318 5.22 -12.84 8.46
C LEU A 318 6.10 -13.85 7.73
N GLY A 319 6.98 -14.54 8.45
CA GLY A 319 7.69 -15.72 7.98
C GLY A 319 6.75 -16.92 8.02
N ILE A 320 6.33 -17.44 6.86
CA ILE A 320 5.32 -18.51 6.75
C ILE A 320 5.96 -19.89 6.83
N ALA A 321 7.00 -20.11 6.04
CA ALA A 321 7.78 -21.35 6.02
C ALA A 321 9.27 -21.02 6.07
N PRO A 322 10.09 -21.90 6.72
CA PRO A 322 11.54 -21.73 6.83
C PRO A 322 12.26 -21.82 5.47
#